data_e16c688cec29eee5051cdb3512580fa9
#
_entry.id   e16c688cec29eee5051cdb3512580fa9
#
_cell.length_a   1.000
_cell.length_b   1.000
_cell.length_c   1.000
_cell.angle_alpha   90.00
_cell.angle_beta   90.00
_cell.angle_gamma   90.00
#
_symmetry.space_group_name_H-M   'P 1'
#
loop_
_entity.id
_entity.type
_entity.pdbx_description
1 polymer ?
#
loop_
_entity_poly.entity_id
_entity_poly.type
_entity_poly.pdbx_seq_one_letter_code
_entity_poly.pdbx_strand_id
1 'polypeptide(L)'
;MKILFIGSLNKITYSYFSYKILKKNYKNIEAIDTDKVFFFNRILSIVLFHLNPKLVEFYLNYTIKKNIKKNYDLVFVVAGEFLGKNILSFLKKNNKKLIFLCLDNPFFNRDKKKWILTLGAINIYDLIIFQQKTRIKYAKKLKLKYALLPPLYNKNIHKPKNNIKNKRLFKRNVLVVGTWFLDRGKFIKKLIDLGMDLEIYGNRWDKDPNYSILKNFIKGKSVNGASYSNLIFNSKIVISLPNTHNDDDITNKSLEIPAVGSLLLTKDTSSHREIFVPNKEAVLFKDANDCYKKCNKLLYKEDLIKSISIAGHKKIVLNSKFDYEKNLIKLMDNFN
;
A
#
# COMPACT_ATOMS: atom_id res chain seq x y z
N MET A 1 5.61 -27.81 3.73
CA MET A 1 4.64 -27.17 2.82
C MET A 1 5.35 -26.71 1.56
N LYS A 2 4.84 -27.08 0.37
CA LYS A 2 5.29 -26.60 -0.94
C LYS A 2 4.42 -25.44 -1.36
N ILE A 3 5.00 -24.28 -1.62
CA ILE A 3 4.26 -23.05 -1.94
C ILE A 3 4.58 -22.61 -3.37
N LEU A 4 3.53 -22.29 -4.14
CA LEU A 4 3.65 -21.51 -5.37
C LEU A 4 3.25 -20.06 -5.06
N PHE A 5 4.19 -19.15 -5.26
CA PHE A 5 3.92 -17.72 -5.21
C PHE A 5 3.65 -17.17 -6.61
N ILE A 6 2.56 -16.44 -6.79
CA ILE A 6 2.23 -15.75 -8.06
C ILE A 6 2.10 -14.26 -7.78
N GLY A 7 3.00 -13.46 -8.34
CA GLY A 7 3.00 -12.01 -8.15
C GLY A 7 4.25 -11.33 -8.69
N SER A 8 4.27 -10.01 -8.65
CA SER A 8 5.45 -9.23 -9.08
C SER A 8 6.64 -9.48 -8.16
N LEU A 9 7.79 -9.79 -8.73
CA LEU A 9 9.07 -9.91 -8.02
C LEU A 9 9.94 -8.64 -8.13
N ASN A 10 9.38 -7.54 -8.57
CA ASN A 10 10.07 -6.26 -8.58
C ASN A 10 10.34 -5.80 -7.13
N LYS A 11 11.61 -5.55 -6.81
CA LYS A 11 12.14 -5.29 -5.46
C LYS A 11 11.49 -4.10 -4.74
N ILE A 12 10.81 -3.21 -5.45
CA ILE A 12 10.13 -2.04 -4.87
C ILE A 12 8.66 -2.32 -4.51
N THR A 13 8.12 -3.51 -4.83
CA THR A 13 6.70 -3.86 -4.62
C THR A 13 6.47 -4.55 -3.28
N TYR A 14 5.27 -4.39 -2.74
CA TYR A 14 4.81 -5.16 -1.57
C TYR A 14 4.64 -6.65 -1.89
N SER A 15 4.40 -7.00 -3.15
CA SER A 15 4.41 -8.38 -3.63
C SER A 15 5.76 -9.04 -3.37
N TYR A 16 6.86 -8.40 -3.82
CA TYR A 16 8.21 -8.90 -3.56
C TYR A 16 8.54 -8.99 -2.07
N PHE A 17 8.08 -8.02 -1.28
CA PHE A 17 8.29 -8.06 0.17
C PHE A 17 7.60 -9.27 0.81
N SER A 18 6.35 -9.55 0.44
CA SER A 18 5.63 -10.75 0.88
C SER A 18 6.33 -12.04 0.44
N TYR A 19 6.80 -12.10 -0.82
CA TYR A 19 7.60 -13.22 -1.31
C TYR A 19 8.87 -13.45 -0.47
N LYS A 20 9.61 -12.39 -0.14
CA LYS A 20 10.82 -12.47 0.69
C LYS A 20 10.55 -13.06 2.07
N ILE A 21 9.44 -12.64 2.69
CA ILE A 21 9.01 -13.17 3.99
C ILE A 21 8.70 -14.66 3.88
N LEU A 22 7.88 -15.05 2.89
CA LEU A 22 7.53 -16.46 2.69
C LEU A 22 8.78 -17.29 2.39
N LYS A 23 9.67 -16.81 1.53
CA LYS A 23 10.92 -17.50 1.19
C LYS A 23 11.86 -17.70 2.37
N LYS A 24 11.87 -16.75 3.32
CA LYS A 24 12.65 -16.84 4.56
C LYS A 24 12.12 -17.93 5.51
N ASN A 25 10.79 -18.09 5.56
CA ASN A 25 10.12 -18.94 6.55
C ASN A 25 9.74 -20.32 6.01
N TYR A 26 9.68 -20.51 4.69
CA TYR A 26 9.33 -21.79 4.07
C TYR A 26 10.41 -22.24 3.08
N LYS A 27 10.94 -23.46 3.29
CA LYS A 27 12.05 -24.00 2.47
C LYS A 27 11.67 -24.27 1.01
N ASN A 28 10.44 -24.71 0.75
CA ASN A 28 9.98 -25.14 -0.59
C ASN A 28 9.02 -24.11 -1.17
N ILE A 29 9.55 -23.00 -1.71
CA ILE A 29 8.79 -21.99 -2.40
C ILE A 29 9.29 -21.78 -3.82
N GLU A 30 8.40 -21.87 -4.78
CA GLU A 30 8.61 -21.49 -6.16
C GLU A 30 7.80 -20.22 -6.47
N ALA A 31 8.23 -19.44 -7.46
CA ALA A 31 7.56 -18.19 -7.80
C ALA A 31 7.37 -18.03 -9.30
N ILE A 32 6.19 -17.55 -9.68
CA ILE A 32 5.88 -17.05 -11.02
C ILE A 32 5.89 -15.52 -10.92
N ASP A 33 6.90 -14.90 -11.56
CA ASP A 33 7.02 -13.45 -11.64
C ASP A 33 6.06 -12.91 -12.71
N THR A 34 4.98 -12.27 -12.27
CA THR A 34 3.96 -11.74 -13.17
C THR A 34 4.49 -10.65 -14.10
N ASP A 35 5.50 -9.87 -13.66
CA ASP A 35 6.09 -8.82 -14.50
C ASP A 35 6.87 -9.42 -15.69
N LYS A 36 7.46 -10.62 -15.53
CA LYS A 36 8.17 -11.33 -16.58
C LYS A 36 7.25 -12.17 -17.47
N VAL A 37 6.32 -12.88 -16.83
CA VAL A 37 5.46 -13.85 -17.51
C VAL A 37 4.45 -13.17 -18.42
N PHE A 38 3.87 -12.05 -17.99
CA PHE A 38 2.84 -11.37 -18.77
C PHE A 38 3.40 -10.39 -19.81
N PHE A 39 4.69 -10.13 -19.79
CA PHE A 39 5.36 -9.24 -20.75
C PHE A 39 4.52 -7.96 -21.03
N PHE A 40 4.31 -7.14 -19.99
CA PHE A 40 3.47 -5.95 -20.09
C PHE A 40 4.05 -4.92 -21.05
N ASN A 41 3.68 -5.02 -22.29
CA ASN A 41 3.87 -3.96 -23.24
C ASN A 41 2.72 -2.92 -23.15
N ARG A 42 2.87 -1.80 -23.85
CA ARG A 42 1.88 -0.72 -23.86
C ARG A 42 0.50 -1.21 -24.35
N ILE A 43 0.46 -2.11 -25.34
CA ILE A 43 -0.77 -2.62 -25.94
C ILE A 43 -1.52 -3.49 -24.93
N LEU A 44 -0.84 -4.46 -24.30
CA LEU A 44 -1.45 -5.33 -23.30
C LEU A 44 -1.98 -4.51 -22.11
N SER A 45 -1.25 -3.48 -21.68
CA SER A 45 -1.72 -2.57 -20.63
C SER A 45 -3.00 -1.83 -21.03
N ILE A 46 -3.13 -1.36 -22.29
CA ILE A 46 -4.33 -0.72 -22.79
C ILE A 46 -5.52 -1.70 -22.76
N VAL A 47 -5.32 -2.92 -23.25
CA VAL A 47 -6.37 -3.96 -23.24
C VAL A 47 -6.83 -4.25 -21.81
N LEU A 48 -5.90 -4.46 -20.88
CA LEU A 48 -6.19 -4.81 -19.50
C LEU A 48 -6.89 -3.70 -18.71
N PHE A 49 -6.51 -2.43 -18.91
CA PHE A 49 -7.03 -1.32 -18.14
C PHE A 49 -8.17 -0.57 -18.78
N HIS A 50 -8.25 -0.54 -20.11
CA HIS A 50 -9.19 0.31 -20.85
C HIS A 50 -10.22 -0.44 -21.68
N LEU A 51 -9.88 -1.63 -22.22
CA LEU A 51 -10.79 -2.43 -23.03
C LEU A 51 -11.45 -3.52 -22.17
N ASN A 52 -11.15 -4.78 -22.46
CA ASN A 52 -11.69 -5.91 -21.72
C ASN A 52 -10.60 -6.98 -21.50
N PRO A 53 -10.18 -7.23 -20.26
CA PRO A 53 -9.14 -8.25 -19.98
C PRO A 53 -9.53 -9.66 -20.43
N LYS A 54 -10.80 -9.97 -20.67
CA LYS A 54 -11.23 -11.25 -21.24
C LYS A 54 -10.65 -11.51 -22.63
N LEU A 55 -10.35 -10.45 -23.40
CA LEU A 55 -9.75 -10.58 -24.74
C LEU A 55 -8.37 -11.25 -24.73
N VAL A 56 -7.66 -11.14 -23.63
CA VAL A 56 -6.31 -11.71 -23.47
C VAL A 56 -6.28 -12.85 -22.44
N GLU A 57 -7.42 -13.28 -21.92
CA GLU A 57 -7.51 -14.28 -20.86
C GLU A 57 -6.86 -15.62 -21.30
N PHE A 58 -7.03 -16.03 -22.57
CA PHE A 58 -6.41 -17.23 -23.09
C PHE A 58 -4.88 -17.17 -23.00
N TYR A 59 -4.29 -16.07 -23.43
CA TYR A 59 -2.84 -15.83 -23.33
C TYR A 59 -2.35 -15.85 -21.87
N LEU A 60 -3.07 -15.17 -20.97
CA LEU A 60 -2.74 -15.13 -19.54
C LEU A 60 -2.79 -16.53 -18.91
N ASN A 61 -3.82 -17.32 -19.26
CA ASN A 61 -3.97 -18.69 -18.78
C ASN A 61 -2.86 -19.60 -19.29
N TYR A 62 -2.52 -19.52 -20.58
CA TYR A 62 -1.46 -20.29 -21.19
C TYR A 62 -0.11 -20.01 -20.54
N THR A 63 0.23 -18.74 -20.37
CA THR A 63 1.51 -18.32 -19.78
C THR A 63 1.66 -18.76 -18.33
N ILE A 64 0.61 -18.69 -17.52
CA ILE A 64 0.66 -19.20 -16.15
C ILE A 64 0.80 -20.72 -16.15
N LYS A 65 -0.03 -21.46 -16.91
CA LYS A 65 0.02 -22.93 -16.95
C LYS A 65 1.38 -23.47 -17.36
N LYS A 66 2.01 -22.86 -18.36
CA LYS A 66 3.35 -23.25 -18.84
C LYS A 66 4.42 -23.14 -17.74
N ASN A 67 4.24 -22.25 -16.79
CA ASN A 67 5.19 -22.03 -15.69
C ASN A 67 4.90 -22.87 -14.43
N ILE A 68 3.81 -23.65 -14.40
CA ILE A 68 3.47 -24.54 -13.28
C ILE A 68 4.11 -25.90 -13.54
N LYS A 69 5.03 -26.29 -12.66
CA LYS A 69 5.84 -27.52 -12.85
C LYS A 69 5.32 -28.73 -12.08
N LYS A 70 4.53 -28.52 -11.04
CA LYS A 70 4.06 -29.56 -10.12
C LYS A 70 2.86 -29.10 -9.29
N ASN A 71 2.33 -29.97 -8.45
CA ASN A 71 1.30 -29.62 -7.48
C ASN A 71 1.91 -29.05 -6.20
N TYR A 72 1.21 -28.10 -5.59
CA TYR A 72 1.61 -27.39 -4.37
C TYR A 72 0.60 -27.60 -3.25
N ASP A 73 1.06 -27.50 -2.01
CA ASP A 73 0.17 -27.49 -0.86
C ASP A 73 -0.61 -26.17 -0.80
N LEU A 74 0.02 -25.09 -1.27
CA LEU A 74 -0.54 -23.75 -1.27
C LEU A 74 -0.12 -22.95 -2.51
N VAL A 75 -1.08 -22.25 -3.11
CA VAL A 75 -0.84 -21.19 -4.09
C VAL A 75 -1.15 -19.85 -3.42
N PHE A 76 -0.14 -19.00 -3.31
CA PHE A 76 -0.25 -17.66 -2.73
C PHE A 76 -0.17 -16.60 -3.83
N VAL A 77 -1.30 -15.95 -4.08
CA VAL A 77 -1.44 -14.96 -5.15
C VAL A 77 -1.40 -13.55 -4.55
N VAL A 78 -0.60 -12.66 -5.13
CA VAL A 78 -0.58 -11.24 -4.77
C VAL A 78 -1.03 -10.42 -5.96
N ALA A 79 -1.94 -9.47 -5.72
CA ALA A 79 -2.47 -8.56 -6.74
C ALA A 79 -3.07 -9.27 -7.97
N GLY A 80 -3.72 -10.40 -7.80
CA GLY A 80 -4.17 -11.36 -8.81
C GLY A 80 -5.18 -10.87 -9.86
N GLU A 81 -5.09 -9.62 -10.30
CA GLU A 81 -6.01 -8.96 -11.23
C GLU A 81 -6.16 -9.62 -12.59
N PHE A 82 -5.23 -10.48 -12.94
CA PHE A 82 -5.19 -11.15 -14.26
C PHE A 82 -5.56 -12.63 -14.20
N LEU A 83 -5.96 -13.13 -13.03
CA LEU A 83 -6.34 -14.54 -12.87
C LEU A 83 -7.86 -14.68 -12.91
N GLY A 84 -8.36 -15.20 -14.05
CA GLY A 84 -9.77 -15.47 -14.27
C GLY A 84 -10.18 -16.89 -13.85
N LYS A 85 -11.46 -17.24 -14.12
CA LYS A 85 -12.08 -18.50 -13.70
C LYS A 85 -11.30 -19.74 -14.18
N ASN A 86 -10.86 -19.77 -15.44
CA ASN A 86 -10.22 -20.95 -16.03
C ASN A 86 -8.90 -21.29 -15.35
N ILE A 87 -8.04 -20.29 -15.09
CA ILE A 87 -6.76 -20.54 -14.43
C ILE A 87 -6.94 -20.83 -12.94
N LEU A 88 -7.85 -20.12 -12.23
CA LEU A 88 -8.09 -20.37 -10.81
C LEU A 88 -8.71 -21.75 -10.57
N SER A 89 -9.65 -22.19 -11.43
CA SER A 89 -10.21 -23.57 -11.36
C SER A 89 -9.13 -24.62 -11.62
N PHE A 90 -8.24 -24.39 -12.59
CA PHE A 90 -7.10 -25.28 -12.84
C PHE A 90 -6.16 -25.33 -11.61
N LEU A 91 -5.82 -24.19 -11.04
CA LEU A 91 -5.00 -24.13 -9.83
C LEU A 91 -5.69 -24.84 -8.65
N LYS A 92 -6.98 -24.62 -8.47
CA LYS A 92 -7.76 -25.24 -7.38
C LYS A 92 -7.83 -26.77 -7.53
N LYS A 93 -8.01 -27.29 -8.75
CA LYS A 93 -8.05 -28.73 -9.00
C LYS A 93 -6.72 -29.42 -8.67
N ASN A 94 -5.60 -28.75 -8.92
CA ASN A 94 -4.25 -29.33 -8.83
C ASN A 94 -3.49 -28.95 -7.53
N ASN A 95 -4.08 -28.14 -6.66
CA ASN A 95 -3.43 -27.68 -5.43
C ASN A 95 -4.42 -27.65 -4.26
N LYS A 96 -3.92 -27.83 -3.04
CA LYS A 96 -4.78 -27.98 -1.86
C LYS A 96 -5.51 -26.69 -1.49
N LYS A 97 -4.79 -25.57 -1.50
CA LYS A 97 -5.30 -24.25 -1.05
C LYS A 97 -4.89 -23.10 -1.96
N LEU A 98 -5.80 -22.14 -2.15
CA LEU A 98 -5.55 -20.88 -2.85
C LEU A 98 -5.80 -19.71 -1.93
N ILE A 99 -4.77 -18.88 -1.71
CA ILE A 99 -4.85 -17.63 -0.93
C ILE A 99 -4.60 -16.44 -1.84
N PHE A 100 -5.41 -15.40 -1.70
CA PHE A 100 -5.28 -14.14 -2.42
C PHE A 100 -4.98 -12.99 -1.46
N LEU A 101 -3.79 -12.38 -1.56
CA LEU A 101 -3.47 -11.12 -0.90
C LEU A 101 -3.88 -9.97 -1.81
N CYS A 102 -5.02 -9.37 -1.50
CA CYS A 102 -5.64 -8.30 -2.27
C CYS A 102 -5.17 -6.94 -1.74
N LEU A 103 -4.17 -6.35 -2.38
CA LEU A 103 -3.57 -5.08 -1.98
C LEU A 103 -4.43 -3.86 -2.36
N ASP A 104 -5.13 -3.93 -3.49
CA ASP A 104 -6.02 -2.88 -3.99
C ASP A 104 -7.49 -3.21 -3.75
N ASN A 105 -8.41 -2.32 -4.13
CA ASN A 105 -9.84 -2.54 -4.00
C ASN A 105 -10.45 -3.01 -5.34
N PRO A 106 -10.72 -4.31 -5.51
CA PRO A 106 -11.31 -4.82 -6.74
C PRO A 106 -12.79 -4.44 -6.88
N PHE A 107 -13.45 -4.03 -5.80
CA PHE A 107 -14.88 -3.71 -5.76
C PHE A 107 -15.18 -2.24 -6.08
N PHE A 108 -14.15 -1.41 -6.23
CA PHE A 108 -14.30 0.02 -6.46
C PHE A 108 -13.86 0.41 -7.88
N ASN A 109 -14.43 1.47 -8.42
CA ASN A 109 -14.31 1.78 -9.86
C ASN A 109 -13.01 2.51 -10.26
N ARG A 110 -12.00 2.59 -9.34
CA ARG A 110 -10.71 3.26 -9.60
C ARG A 110 -9.99 2.68 -10.82
N ASP A 111 -9.93 1.36 -10.86
CA ASP A 111 -9.13 0.63 -11.85
C ASP A 111 -9.97 0.12 -13.03
N LYS A 112 -11.19 0.69 -13.18
CA LYS A 112 -12.10 0.39 -14.30
C LYS A 112 -12.31 -1.12 -14.48
N LYS A 113 -11.98 -1.64 -15.66
CA LYS A 113 -12.20 -3.03 -16.06
C LYS A 113 -11.10 -4.00 -15.61
N LYS A 114 -10.01 -3.52 -15.03
CA LYS A 114 -8.86 -4.31 -14.60
C LYS A 114 -9.23 -5.58 -13.79
N TRP A 115 -10.24 -5.46 -12.93
CA TRP A 115 -10.63 -6.52 -12.01
C TRP A 115 -11.71 -7.48 -12.51
N ILE A 116 -12.16 -7.38 -13.78
CA ILE A 116 -13.26 -8.20 -14.32
C ILE A 116 -12.95 -9.70 -14.20
N LEU A 117 -11.74 -10.13 -14.53
CA LEU A 117 -11.36 -11.54 -14.45
C LEU A 117 -11.38 -12.04 -13.01
N THR A 118 -10.74 -11.31 -12.12
CA THR A 118 -10.67 -11.64 -10.67
C THR A 118 -12.05 -11.66 -10.03
N LEU A 119 -12.88 -10.63 -10.27
CA LEU A 119 -14.22 -10.55 -9.68
C LEU A 119 -15.14 -11.68 -10.16
N GLY A 120 -15.00 -12.10 -11.42
CA GLY A 120 -15.73 -13.24 -11.97
C GLY A 120 -15.34 -14.60 -11.38
N ALA A 121 -14.28 -14.65 -10.58
CA ALA A 121 -13.71 -15.88 -10.04
C ALA A 121 -13.23 -15.77 -8.59
N ILE A 122 -13.55 -14.68 -7.92
CA ILE A 122 -13.02 -14.37 -6.57
C ILE A 122 -13.43 -15.40 -5.51
N ASN A 123 -14.57 -16.06 -5.70
CA ASN A 123 -15.09 -17.12 -4.83
C ASN A 123 -14.33 -18.46 -4.93
N ILE A 124 -13.43 -18.62 -5.90
CA ILE A 124 -12.59 -19.82 -6.04
C ILE A 124 -11.45 -19.82 -5.01
N TYR A 125 -11.06 -18.64 -4.52
CA TYR A 125 -10.06 -18.57 -3.46
C TYR A 125 -10.58 -19.10 -2.13
N ASP A 126 -9.77 -19.87 -1.43
CA ASP A 126 -10.08 -20.39 -0.10
C ASP A 126 -9.99 -19.33 0.98
N LEU A 127 -9.15 -18.31 0.77
CA LEU A 127 -9.00 -17.16 1.66
C LEU A 127 -8.58 -15.94 0.88
N ILE A 128 -9.21 -14.80 1.19
CA ILE A 128 -8.80 -13.50 0.66
C ILE A 128 -8.31 -12.63 1.82
N ILE A 129 -7.11 -12.11 1.69
CA ILE A 129 -6.50 -11.25 2.69
C ILE A 129 -6.63 -9.80 2.23
N PHE A 130 -7.34 -8.98 3.01
CA PHE A 130 -7.48 -7.55 2.76
C PHE A 130 -6.64 -6.73 3.74
N GLN A 131 -6.23 -5.54 3.32
CA GLN A 131 -5.51 -4.58 4.16
C GLN A 131 -6.43 -3.50 4.75
N GLN A 132 -7.64 -3.38 4.23
CA GLN A 132 -8.59 -2.31 4.55
C GLN A 132 -9.88 -2.88 5.10
N LYS A 133 -10.36 -2.37 6.22
CA LYS A 133 -11.64 -2.76 6.81
C LYS A 133 -12.84 -2.45 5.93
N THR A 134 -12.72 -1.42 5.11
CA THR A 134 -13.77 -1.02 4.15
C THR A 134 -14.11 -2.12 3.14
N ARG A 135 -13.23 -3.14 2.93
CA ARG A 135 -13.48 -4.29 2.04
C ARG A 135 -14.40 -5.34 2.67
N ILE A 136 -14.54 -5.36 4.01
CA ILE A 136 -15.31 -6.38 4.73
C ILE A 136 -16.79 -6.39 4.29
N LYS A 137 -17.39 -5.23 4.03
CA LYS A 137 -18.78 -5.13 3.56
C LYS A 137 -19.00 -5.91 2.26
N TYR A 138 -18.04 -5.85 1.32
CA TYR A 138 -18.11 -6.58 0.06
C TYR A 138 -17.83 -8.08 0.25
N ALA A 139 -16.86 -8.43 1.08
CA ALA A 139 -16.57 -9.82 1.38
C ALA A 139 -17.76 -10.53 2.00
N LYS A 140 -18.46 -9.88 2.95
CA LYS A 140 -19.69 -10.41 3.55
C LYS A 140 -20.82 -10.56 2.53
N LYS A 141 -21.05 -9.55 1.68
CA LYS A 141 -22.07 -9.59 0.63
C LYS A 141 -21.83 -10.75 -0.35
N LEU A 142 -20.58 -11.03 -0.69
CA LEU A 142 -20.20 -12.09 -1.61
C LEU A 142 -19.94 -13.44 -0.89
N LYS A 143 -20.18 -13.53 0.41
CA LYS A 143 -19.94 -14.73 1.24
C LYS A 143 -18.51 -15.28 1.12
N LEU A 144 -17.51 -14.39 0.99
CA LEU A 144 -16.12 -14.77 0.85
C LEU A 144 -15.51 -15.09 2.22
N LYS A 145 -14.62 -16.07 2.27
CA LYS A 145 -13.74 -16.28 3.43
C LYS A 145 -12.62 -15.27 3.38
N TYR A 146 -12.48 -14.46 4.40
CA TYR A 146 -11.51 -13.36 4.43
C TYR A 146 -10.75 -13.25 5.74
N ALA A 147 -9.60 -12.64 5.67
CA ALA A 147 -8.81 -12.17 6.80
C ALA A 147 -8.37 -10.72 6.60
N LEU A 148 -8.02 -10.05 7.69
CA LEU A 148 -7.40 -8.73 7.67
C LEU A 148 -5.92 -8.85 8.03
N LEU A 149 -5.08 -8.27 7.18
CA LEU A 149 -3.68 -8.03 7.45
C LEU A 149 -3.48 -6.52 7.43
N PRO A 150 -3.01 -5.89 8.52
CA PRO A 150 -2.90 -4.43 8.55
C PRO A 150 -1.96 -3.92 7.45
N PRO A 151 -2.05 -2.61 7.10
CA PRO A 151 -1.13 -1.99 6.17
C PRO A 151 0.32 -2.28 6.55
N LEU A 152 1.18 -2.26 5.55
CA LEU A 152 2.55 -2.75 5.69
C LEU A 152 3.52 -1.63 5.99
N TYR A 153 4.45 -1.89 6.90
CA TYR A 153 5.73 -1.21 6.88
C TYR A 153 6.87 -2.26 6.91
N ASN A 154 7.97 -1.95 6.27
CA ASN A 154 9.14 -2.82 6.25
C ASN A 154 10.16 -2.30 7.27
N LYS A 155 10.32 -2.99 8.39
CA LYS A 155 11.23 -2.62 9.49
C LYS A 155 12.71 -2.46 9.06
N ASN A 156 13.11 -3.09 7.98
CA ASN A 156 14.48 -2.96 7.45
C ASN A 156 14.67 -1.68 6.64
N ILE A 157 13.60 -1.16 6.06
CA ILE A 157 13.60 0.04 5.21
C ILE A 157 13.06 1.24 6.00
N HIS A 158 11.87 1.10 6.60
CA HIS A 158 11.17 2.18 7.29
C HIS A 158 11.64 2.28 8.73
N LYS A 159 12.84 2.81 8.91
CA LYS A 159 13.48 3.02 10.21
C LYS A 159 14.17 4.38 10.26
N PRO A 160 14.35 4.96 11.44
CA PRO A 160 15.11 6.19 11.60
C PRO A 160 16.54 6.04 11.07
N LYS A 161 17.07 7.08 10.45
CA LYS A 161 18.48 7.12 10.02
C LYS A 161 19.42 7.14 11.23
N ASN A 162 19.05 7.92 12.26
CA ASN A 162 19.80 8.12 13.50
C ASN A 162 18.84 7.94 14.68
N ASN A 163 19.37 7.98 15.91
CA ASN A 163 18.52 7.93 17.09
C ASN A 163 17.50 9.07 17.08
N ILE A 164 16.23 8.73 17.13
CA ILE A 164 15.10 9.68 17.06
C ILE A 164 15.09 10.67 18.24
N LYS A 165 15.72 10.32 19.35
CA LYS A 165 15.83 11.20 20.55
C LYS A 165 16.85 12.32 20.38
N ASN A 166 17.82 12.15 19.48
CA ASN A 166 18.85 13.14 19.23
C ASN A 166 18.29 14.38 18.56
N LYS A 167 19.01 15.51 18.65
CA LYS A 167 18.68 16.72 17.91
C LYS A 167 18.70 16.41 16.40
N ARG A 168 17.64 16.82 15.70
CA ARG A 168 17.49 16.60 14.25
C ARG A 168 17.59 17.93 13.52
N LEU A 169 18.37 17.94 12.44
CA LEU A 169 18.37 19.05 11.49
C LEU A 169 17.34 18.70 10.40
N PHE A 170 16.20 19.35 10.48
CA PHE A 170 15.16 19.18 9.47
C PHE A 170 15.52 19.96 8.21
N LYS A 171 15.41 19.31 7.07
CA LYS A 171 15.63 19.93 5.76
C LYS A 171 14.34 20.47 5.16
N ARG A 172 13.18 20.07 5.70
CA ARG A 172 11.84 20.40 5.19
C ARG A 172 10.89 20.66 6.32
N ASN A 173 10.02 21.65 6.11
CA ASN A 173 8.94 21.92 7.05
C ASN A 173 7.81 20.89 6.86
N VAL A 174 7.22 20.86 5.67
CA VAL A 174 6.08 19.99 5.36
C VAL A 174 6.38 19.17 4.11
N LEU A 175 6.19 17.86 4.19
CA LEU A 175 6.39 16.93 3.10
C LEU A 175 5.08 16.25 2.71
N VAL A 176 4.84 16.16 1.41
CA VAL A 176 3.81 15.30 0.79
C VAL A 176 4.48 14.27 -0.09
N VAL A 177 4.30 12.97 0.21
CA VAL A 177 4.84 11.90 -0.62
C VAL A 177 3.71 11.05 -1.19
N GLY A 178 3.65 10.93 -2.50
CA GLY A 178 2.71 10.03 -3.17
C GLY A 178 2.37 10.42 -4.60
N THR A 179 1.87 9.43 -5.33
CA THR A 179 1.37 9.60 -6.69
C THR A 179 0.19 10.56 -6.69
N TRP A 180 0.11 11.38 -7.72
CA TRP A 180 -1.03 12.27 -7.94
C TRP A 180 -2.33 11.49 -8.19
N PHE A 181 -3.40 12.01 -7.61
CA PHE A 181 -4.79 11.71 -7.89
C PHE A 181 -5.58 13.02 -7.81
N LEU A 182 -6.69 13.13 -8.52
CA LEU A 182 -7.45 14.39 -8.62
C LEU A 182 -7.80 14.99 -7.25
N ASP A 183 -8.32 14.19 -6.32
CA ASP A 183 -8.70 14.66 -4.97
C ASP A 183 -7.49 15.13 -4.16
N ARG A 184 -6.36 14.42 -4.33
CA ARG A 184 -5.11 14.80 -3.69
C ARG A 184 -4.58 16.12 -4.24
N GLY A 185 -4.66 16.30 -5.55
CA GLY A 185 -4.28 17.55 -6.21
C GLY A 185 -5.12 18.72 -5.69
N LYS A 186 -6.45 18.58 -5.67
CA LYS A 186 -7.37 19.59 -5.11
C LYS A 186 -7.06 19.93 -3.66
N PHE A 187 -6.79 18.92 -2.83
CA PHE A 187 -6.45 19.12 -1.43
C PHE A 187 -5.14 19.89 -1.26
N ILE A 188 -4.09 19.50 -1.98
CA ILE A 188 -2.78 20.16 -1.91
C ILE A 188 -2.85 21.58 -2.46
N LYS A 189 -3.57 21.80 -3.58
CA LYS A 189 -3.82 23.14 -4.12
C LYS A 189 -4.44 24.05 -3.06
N LYS A 190 -5.47 23.54 -2.33
CA LYS A 190 -6.11 24.32 -1.25
C LYS A 190 -5.14 24.66 -0.12
N LEU A 191 -4.22 23.76 0.25
CA LEU A 191 -3.20 24.07 1.26
C LEU A 191 -2.24 25.17 0.78
N ILE A 192 -1.83 25.12 -0.50
CA ILE A 192 -0.98 26.16 -1.11
C ILE A 192 -1.70 27.50 -1.16
N ASP A 193 -2.99 27.54 -1.51
CA ASP A 193 -3.80 28.76 -1.52
C ASP A 193 -3.94 29.40 -0.13
N LEU A 194 -3.88 28.58 0.92
CA LEU A 194 -3.85 29.03 2.32
C LEU A 194 -2.45 29.52 2.76
N GLY A 195 -1.45 29.46 1.88
CA GLY A 195 -0.08 29.90 2.16
C GLY A 195 0.82 28.82 2.79
N MET A 196 0.50 27.53 2.64
CA MET A 196 1.36 26.48 3.17
C MET A 196 2.62 26.29 2.31
N ASP A 197 3.78 26.44 2.93
CA ASP A 197 5.06 26.03 2.36
C ASP A 197 5.25 24.53 2.52
N LEU A 198 5.26 23.79 1.41
CA LEU A 198 5.38 22.33 1.38
C LEU A 198 6.20 21.83 0.18
N GLU A 199 6.76 20.64 0.32
CA GLU A 199 7.44 19.95 -0.78
C GLU A 199 6.67 18.69 -1.19
N ILE A 200 6.57 18.46 -2.51
CA ILE A 200 5.88 17.32 -3.09
C ILE A 200 6.89 16.39 -3.76
N TYR A 201 6.83 15.10 -3.43
CA TYR A 201 7.55 14.04 -4.13
C TYR A 201 6.57 12.96 -4.59
N GLY A 202 6.56 12.68 -5.90
CA GLY A 202 5.66 11.66 -6.45
C GLY A 202 5.53 11.71 -7.96
N ASN A 203 4.86 10.70 -8.51
CA ASN A 203 4.64 10.59 -9.95
C ASN A 203 3.28 11.19 -10.34
N ARG A 204 3.12 11.53 -11.64
CA ARG A 204 1.87 11.96 -12.29
C ARG A 204 1.33 13.33 -11.83
N TRP A 205 2.09 14.13 -11.10
CA TRP A 205 1.68 15.47 -10.70
C TRP A 205 1.55 16.43 -11.88
N ASP A 206 2.24 16.15 -12.98
CA ASP A 206 2.12 16.80 -14.29
C ASP A 206 0.70 16.71 -14.90
N LYS A 207 -0.15 15.83 -14.38
CA LYS A 207 -1.54 15.65 -14.82
C LYS A 207 -2.56 16.50 -14.06
N ASP A 208 -2.10 17.27 -13.07
CA ASP A 208 -3.01 18.13 -12.30
C ASP A 208 -3.47 19.32 -13.16
N PRO A 209 -4.78 19.66 -13.17
CA PRO A 209 -5.28 20.85 -13.86
C PRO A 209 -4.58 22.15 -13.41
N ASN A 210 -4.09 22.20 -12.17
CA ASN A 210 -3.37 23.35 -11.61
C ASN A 210 -1.85 23.14 -11.63
N TYR A 211 -1.31 22.35 -12.56
CA TYR A 211 0.11 22.04 -12.62
C TYR A 211 0.99 23.29 -12.69
N SER A 212 0.56 24.34 -13.37
CA SER A 212 1.28 25.63 -13.47
C SER A 212 1.62 26.23 -12.10
N ILE A 213 0.76 26.03 -11.09
CA ILE A 213 0.94 26.46 -9.70
C ILE A 213 1.74 25.40 -8.92
N LEU A 214 1.32 24.14 -9.01
CA LEU A 214 1.88 23.03 -8.23
C LEU A 214 3.33 22.72 -8.56
N LYS A 215 3.79 22.98 -9.80
CA LYS A 215 5.15 22.69 -10.26
C LYS A 215 6.24 23.29 -9.37
N ASN A 216 5.99 24.44 -8.76
CA ASN A 216 6.96 25.15 -7.90
C ASN A 216 7.20 24.38 -6.59
N PHE A 217 6.24 23.57 -6.16
CA PHE A 217 6.27 22.76 -4.94
C PHE A 217 6.71 21.31 -5.20
N ILE A 218 6.72 20.85 -6.46
CA ILE A 218 7.16 19.51 -6.85
C ILE A 218 8.68 19.48 -6.91
N LYS A 219 9.30 18.77 -5.95
CA LYS A 219 10.76 18.68 -5.82
C LYS A 219 11.34 17.40 -6.42
N GLY A 220 10.50 16.41 -6.75
CA GLY A 220 10.97 15.18 -7.37
C GLY A 220 9.90 14.13 -7.66
N LYS A 221 10.32 13.11 -8.39
CA LYS A 221 9.53 11.91 -8.66
C LYS A 221 9.43 11.02 -7.41
N SER A 222 8.74 9.89 -7.52
CA SER A 222 8.67 8.89 -6.46
C SER A 222 10.06 8.40 -6.05
N VAL A 223 10.29 8.32 -4.75
CA VAL A 223 11.49 7.75 -4.12
C VAL A 223 11.12 6.48 -3.36
N ASN A 224 12.06 5.54 -3.28
CA ASN A 224 11.84 4.23 -2.66
C ASN A 224 13.01 3.87 -1.72
N GLY A 225 12.79 2.84 -0.91
CA GLY A 225 13.83 2.27 -0.05
C GLY A 225 14.42 3.27 0.95
N ALA A 226 15.73 3.28 1.08
CA ALA A 226 16.44 4.15 2.03
C ALA A 226 16.26 5.64 1.70
N SER A 227 16.19 6.01 0.41
CA SER A 227 15.96 7.41 -0.01
C SER A 227 14.59 7.91 0.45
N TYR A 228 13.54 7.06 0.37
CA TYR A 228 12.21 7.37 0.90
C TYR A 228 12.23 7.59 2.42
N SER A 229 12.86 6.69 3.16
CA SER A 229 12.98 6.84 4.62
C SER A 229 13.80 8.07 5.02
N ASN A 230 14.89 8.37 4.29
CA ASN A 230 15.69 9.58 4.53
C ASN A 230 14.89 10.86 4.24
N LEU A 231 14.08 10.86 3.16
CA LEU A 231 13.22 12.00 2.83
C LEU A 231 12.23 12.29 3.96
N ILE A 232 11.54 11.26 4.45
CA ILE A 232 10.61 11.34 5.59
C ILE A 232 11.35 11.78 6.85
N PHE A 233 12.45 11.11 7.21
CA PHE A 233 13.19 11.38 8.44
C PHE A 233 13.68 12.83 8.55
N ASN A 234 14.02 13.47 7.42
CA ASN A 234 14.50 14.84 7.37
C ASN A 234 13.36 15.89 7.23
N SER A 235 12.10 15.50 7.45
CA SER A 235 10.96 16.40 7.37
C SER A 235 10.30 16.55 8.75
N LYS A 236 9.91 17.80 9.14
CA LYS A 236 9.23 18.06 10.39
C LYS A 236 7.87 17.37 10.46
N ILE A 237 7.06 17.59 9.42
CA ILE A 237 5.69 17.08 9.30
C ILE A 237 5.55 16.37 7.96
N VAL A 238 4.95 15.19 7.95
CA VAL A 238 4.65 14.45 6.71
C VAL A 238 3.15 14.24 6.59
N ILE A 239 2.56 14.82 5.55
CA ILE A 239 1.13 14.69 5.26
C ILE A 239 0.91 13.39 4.48
N SER A 240 0.04 12.53 5.00
CA SER A 240 -0.44 11.33 4.32
C SER A 240 -1.93 11.44 4.02
N LEU A 241 -2.30 11.24 2.77
CA LEU A 241 -3.68 11.29 2.28
C LEU A 241 -4.12 9.90 1.85
N PRO A 242 -5.13 9.28 2.50
CA PRO A 242 -5.78 8.09 2.00
C PRO A 242 -6.32 8.29 0.58
N ASN A 243 -6.40 7.23 -0.18
CA ASN A 243 -6.93 7.29 -1.53
C ASN A 243 -8.44 7.06 -1.52
N THR A 244 -9.20 8.14 -1.59
CA THR A 244 -10.67 8.11 -1.58
C THR A 244 -11.24 7.37 -2.79
N HIS A 245 -10.58 7.45 -3.95
CA HIS A 245 -10.95 6.68 -5.15
C HIS A 245 -10.73 5.17 -5.02
N ASN A 246 -10.08 4.72 -3.96
CA ASN A 246 -9.89 3.32 -3.62
C ASN A 246 -10.69 2.89 -2.38
N ASP A 247 -11.52 3.78 -1.84
CA ASP A 247 -12.23 3.59 -0.57
C ASP A 247 -11.24 3.23 0.58
N ASP A 248 -10.04 3.85 0.56
CA ASP A 248 -9.03 3.64 1.60
C ASP A 248 -9.29 4.60 2.76
N ASP A 249 -9.33 4.09 3.97
CA ASP A 249 -9.39 4.86 5.21
C ASP A 249 -8.04 4.92 5.95
N ILE A 250 -7.08 4.11 5.52
CA ILE A 250 -5.69 4.08 5.99
C ILE A 250 -4.75 3.74 4.83
N THR A 251 -3.47 4.08 4.93
CA THR A 251 -2.46 3.70 3.94
C THR A 251 -1.22 3.10 4.61
N ASN A 252 -0.33 2.47 3.82
CA ASN A 252 0.95 2.03 4.34
C ASN A 252 1.75 3.19 4.95
N LYS A 253 1.64 4.39 4.38
CA LYS A 253 2.29 5.61 4.90
C LYS A 253 1.86 5.97 6.32
N SER A 254 0.65 5.59 6.72
CA SER A 254 0.17 5.77 8.09
C SER A 254 1.01 5.01 9.12
N LEU A 255 1.66 3.92 8.70
CA LEU A 255 2.61 3.16 9.53
C LEU A 255 4.06 3.49 9.21
N GLU A 256 4.40 3.69 7.93
CA GLU A 256 5.76 3.97 7.47
C GLU A 256 6.32 5.28 8.04
N ILE A 257 5.50 6.35 8.04
CA ILE A 257 5.93 7.67 8.52
C ILE A 257 6.31 7.65 10.00
N PRO A 258 5.46 7.19 10.92
CA PRO A 258 5.85 7.09 12.32
C PRO A 258 6.93 6.01 12.55
N ALA A 259 6.96 4.91 11.79
CA ALA A 259 8.03 3.92 11.89
C ALA A 259 9.41 4.54 11.58
N VAL A 260 9.49 5.47 10.63
CA VAL A 260 10.69 6.25 10.33
C VAL A 260 10.98 7.29 11.43
N GLY A 261 10.02 7.61 12.28
CA GLY A 261 10.17 8.55 13.38
C GLY A 261 9.86 10.00 13.00
N SER A 262 8.99 10.24 12.03
CA SER A 262 8.50 11.58 11.68
C SER A 262 7.06 11.76 12.12
N LEU A 263 6.63 13.01 12.29
CA LEU A 263 5.26 13.32 12.65
C LEU A 263 4.33 13.03 11.47
N LEU A 264 3.39 12.13 11.71
CA LEU A 264 2.30 11.84 10.79
C LEU A 264 1.17 12.86 10.97
N LEU A 265 0.83 13.57 9.89
CA LEU A 265 -0.37 14.38 9.78
C LEU A 265 -1.28 13.76 8.72
N THR A 266 -2.45 13.25 9.10
CA THR A 266 -3.31 12.46 8.21
C THR A 266 -4.79 12.72 8.45
N LYS A 267 -5.63 12.27 7.49
CA LYS A 267 -7.09 12.43 7.59
C LYS A 267 -7.63 11.69 8.81
N ASP A 268 -8.58 12.32 9.49
CA ASP A 268 -9.31 11.73 10.60
C ASP A 268 -10.27 10.65 10.07
N THR A 269 -9.94 9.39 10.33
CA THR A 269 -10.72 8.21 9.96
C THR A 269 -10.85 7.27 11.15
N SER A 270 -11.83 6.38 11.11
CA SER A 270 -12.00 5.35 12.15
C SER A 270 -10.74 4.50 12.33
N SER A 271 -10.12 4.05 11.23
CA SER A 271 -8.90 3.25 11.28
C SER A 271 -7.71 4.00 11.88
N HIS A 272 -7.55 5.31 11.61
CA HIS A 272 -6.50 6.09 12.25
C HIS A 272 -6.75 6.26 13.76
N ARG A 273 -8.01 6.48 14.18
CA ARG A 273 -8.38 6.59 15.61
C ARG A 273 -8.21 5.28 16.37
N GLU A 274 -8.37 4.13 15.73
CA GLU A 274 -8.10 2.84 16.35
C GLU A 274 -6.59 2.59 16.58
N ILE A 275 -5.74 3.18 15.73
CA ILE A 275 -4.29 2.99 15.81
C ILE A 275 -3.66 4.04 16.72
N PHE A 276 -4.01 5.30 16.54
CA PHE A 276 -3.32 6.42 17.16
C PHE A 276 -4.21 7.18 18.14
N VAL A 277 -3.62 7.59 19.25
CA VAL A 277 -4.20 8.63 20.12
C VAL A 277 -3.94 9.99 19.46
N PRO A 278 -5.02 10.71 19.03
CA PRO A 278 -4.87 11.99 18.35
C PRO A 278 -4.07 13.02 19.17
N ASN A 279 -3.21 13.77 18.51
CA ASN A 279 -2.31 14.78 19.06
C ASN A 279 -1.23 14.26 20.05
N LYS A 280 -1.20 12.94 20.32
CA LYS A 280 -0.14 12.29 21.12
C LYS A 280 0.75 11.38 20.27
N GLU A 281 0.19 10.62 19.34
CA GLU A 281 0.90 9.61 18.52
C GLU A 281 0.88 9.95 17.02
N ALA A 282 -0.12 10.70 16.58
CA ALA A 282 -0.26 11.30 15.26
C ALA A 282 -1.18 12.52 15.35
N VAL A 283 -1.17 13.36 14.32
CA VAL A 283 -2.12 14.48 14.23
C VAL A 283 -3.13 14.18 13.13
N LEU A 284 -4.42 14.27 13.49
CA LEU A 284 -5.52 13.97 12.59
C LEU A 284 -6.22 15.26 12.19
N PHE A 285 -6.58 15.39 10.89
CA PHE A 285 -7.31 16.54 10.37
C PHE A 285 -8.60 16.12 9.64
N LYS A 286 -9.59 17.02 9.65
CA LYS A 286 -10.90 16.79 9.00
C LYS A 286 -10.87 17.19 7.53
N ASP A 287 -10.32 18.34 7.21
CA ASP A 287 -10.28 18.96 5.90
C ASP A 287 -8.99 19.78 5.69
N ALA A 288 -8.85 20.45 4.55
CA ALA A 288 -7.66 21.22 4.21
C ALA A 288 -7.46 22.43 5.15
N ASN A 289 -8.54 23.10 5.59
CA ASN A 289 -8.44 24.24 6.50
C ASN A 289 -7.94 23.79 7.88
N ASP A 290 -8.48 22.68 8.40
CA ASP A 290 -8.04 22.10 9.67
C ASP A 290 -6.59 21.57 9.58
N CYS A 291 -6.23 20.95 8.45
CA CYS A 291 -4.86 20.52 8.17
C CYS A 291 -3.89 21.71 8.21
N TYR A 292 -4.21 22.80 7.52
CA TYR A 292 -3.41 24.03 7.50
C TYR A 292 -3.23 24.62 8.90
N LYS A 293 -4.33 24.82 9.64
CA LYS A 293 -4.29 25.37 11.01
C LYS A 293 -3.42 24.53 11.96
N LYS A 294 -3.58 23.20 11.93
CA LYS A 294 -2.80 22.28 12.75
C LYS A 294 -1.32 22.28 12.36
N CYS A 295 -1.04 22.29 11.07
CA CYS A 295 0.33 22.31 10.55
C CYS A 295 1.05 23.59 11.01
N ASN A 296 0.47 24.77 10.78
CA ASN A 296 1.06 26.04 11.18
C ASN A 296 1.30 26.14 12.69
N LYS A 297 0.33 25.69 13.52
CA LYS A 297 0.49 25.66 14.97
C LYS A 297 1.67 24.79 15.41
N LEU A 298 1.94 23.68 14.69
CA LEU A 298 3.00 22.73 15.01
C LEU A 298 4.38 23.23 14.56
N LEU A 299 4.48 23.88 13.40
CA LEU A 299 5.78 24.27 12.83
C LEU A 299 6.66 25.10 13.79
N TYR A 300 6.04 25.86 14.69
CA TYR A 300 6.70 26.68 15.72
C TYR A 300 6.93 25.94 17.05
N LYS A 301 6.58 24.62 17.12
CA LYS A 301 6.63 23.83 18.37
C LYS A 301 7.47 22.57 18.17
N GLU A 302 8.78 22.71 17.99
CA GLU A 302 9.68 21.60 17.67
C GLU A 302 9.67 20.49 18.72
N ASP A 303 9.58 20.83 20.01
CA ASP A 303 9.51 19.85 21.10
C ASP A 303 8.21 19.03 21.04
N LEU A 304 7.10 19.65 20.65
CA LEU A 304 5.83 18.95 20.48
C LEU A 304 5.90 18.02 19.26
N ILE A 305 6.48 18.47 18.13
CA ILE A 305 6.73 17.62 16.96
C ILE A 305 7.57 16.41 17.36
N LYS A 306 8.65 16.64 18.11
CA LYS A 306 9.55 15.58 18.59
C LYS A 306 8.81 14.60 19.50
N SER A 307 8.04 15.10 20.45
CA SER A 307 7.26 14.27 21.39
C SER A 307 6.26 13.38 20.66
N ILE A 308 5.45 13.94 19.75
CA ILE A 308 4.47 13.18 18.96
C ILE A 308 5.18 12.15 18.04
N SER A 309 6.28 12.55 17.40
CA SER A 309 7.05 11.65 16.53
C SER A 309 7.61 10.45 17.28
N ILE A 310 8.14 10.66 18.50
CA ILE A 310 8.66 9.58 19.36
C ILE A 310 7.52 8.67 19.81
N ALA A 311 6.39 9.21 20.22
CA ALA A 311 5.24 8.42 20.67
C ALA A 311 4.65 7.59 19.51
N GLY A 312 4.47 8.20 18.33
CA GLY A 312 4.02 7.49 17.12
C GLY A 312 5.00 6.39 16.69
N HIS A 313 6.31 6.67 16.74
CA HIS A 313 7.33 5.67 16.45
C HIS A 313 7.23 4.45 17.40
N LYS A 314 7.20 4.70 18.71
CA LYS A 314 7.05 3.63 19.71
C LYS A 314 5.76 2.84 19.48
N LYS A 315 4.65 3.51 19.19
CA LYS A 315 3.36 2.89 18.92
C LYS A 315 3.43 1.86 17.80
N ILE A 316 4.15 2.17 16.72
CA ILE A 316 4.23 1.29 15.55
C ILE A 316 5.31 0.21 15.73
N VAL A 317 6.51 0.60 16.17
CA VAL A 317 7.67 -0.30 16.15
C VAL A 317 7.64 -1.32 17.29
N LEU A 318 7.11 -0.93 18.47
CA LEU A 318 7.03 -1.81 19.63
C LEU A 318 5.75 -2.67 19.66
N ASN A 319 4.77 -2.39 18.82
CA ASN A 319 3.52 -3.13 18.81
C ASN A 319 3.52 -4.23 17.75
N SER A 320 3.52 -5.48 18.21
CA SER A 320 3.53 -6.66 17.33
C SER A 320 2.34 -6.75 16.36
N LYS A 321 1.23 -6.04 16.64
CA LYS A 321 0.08 -5.94 15.71
C LYS A 321 0.46 -5.33 14.37
N PHE A 322 1.54 -4.53 14.28
CA PHE A 322 2.01 -3.90 13.05
C PHE A 322 3.21 -4.60 12.43
N ASP A 323 3.75 -5.66 13.05
CA ASP A 323 4.78 -6.49 12.45
C ASP A 323 4.17 -7.36 11.34
N TYR A 324 4.37 -6.92 10.11
CA TYR A 324 3.78 -7.60 8.94
C TYR A 324 4.30 -9.02 8.77
N GLU A 325 5.61 -9.25 8.93
CA GLU A 325 6.21 -10.58 8.81
C GLU A 325 5.53 -11.55 9.79
N LYS A 326 5.49 -11.15 11.08
CA LYS A 326 4.88 -11.97 12.13
C LYS A 326 3.39 -12.26 11.87
N ASN A 327 2.64 -11.24 11.45
CA ASN A 327 1.20 -11.40 11.20
C ASN A 327 0.91 -12.23 9.94
N LEU A 328 1.71 -12.06 8.88
CA LEU A 328 1.57 -12.88 7.66
C LEU A 328 1.84 -14.35 7.97
N ILE A 329 2.94 -14.66 8.68
CA ILE A 329 3.29 -16.05 9.03
C ILE A 329 2.22 -16.66 9.93
N LYS A 330 1.80 -15.96 10.99
CA LYS A 330 0.71 -16.42 11.86
C LYS A 330 -0.57 -16.73 11.08
N LEU A 331 -0.92 -15.89 10.10
CA LEU A 331 -2.09 -16.11 9.28
C LEU A 331 -1.92 -17.35 8.38
N MET A 332 -0.73 -17.54 7.82
CA MET A 332 -0.40 -18.71 7.01
C MET A 332 -0.47 -20.01 7.83
N ASP A 333 0.08 -20.01 9.03
CA ASP A 333 0.10 -21.18 9.93
C ASP A 333 -1.32 -21.54 10.43
N ASN A 334 -2.15 -20.55 10.73
CA ASN A 334 -3.55 -20.75 11.13
C ASN A 334 -4.44 -21.23 9.98
N PHE A 335 -4.01 -21.08 8.74
CA PHE A 335 -4.77 -21.50 7.57
C PHE A 335 -4.37 -22.89 7.06
N ASN A 336 -3.27 -23.44 7.55
CA ASN A 336 -2.83 -24.80 7.28
C ASN A 336 -3.64 -25.81 8.09
#